data_96dd8e202ee2e295881138af27b5c909
#
_entry.id   96dd8e202ee2e295881138af27b5c909
#
_cell.length_a   1.000
_cell.length_b   1.000
_cell.length_c   1.000
_cell.angle_alpha   90.00
_cell.angle_beta   90.00
_cell.angle_gamma   90.00
#
_symmetry.space_group_name_H-M   'P 1'
#
loop_
_entity.id
_entity.type
_entity.pdbx_description
1 polymer ?
#
loop_
_entity_poly.entity_id
_entity_poly.type
_entity_poly.pdbx_seq_one_letter_code
_entity_poly.pdbx_strand_id
1 'polypeptide(L)'
;MLRHAQLAIALCLLAVSACRCDDGVGDVQCKGDDDCGADESCDLSSGDGLCVPAGEGEGEGEGEGEAPVCGDGVVDVPEECDDDNDVITDGCAACVVSDGFECLGAPSTCRPIVCGDGRINGTEGCDDDNLVDNDGCTACVVDSGFVCAGTPSACRRTVCGDQVTEGSESCDDGNAAVGDGCGNCQREPICAGGVCTPVCGDGAVFTGEACDDGNAVDGDGCSSACLLEVGFDCVLVEEAPPAQQVIPITYRDFRGRDLDGGHCDFQRSAAPPAQCNDATGSGDDIGIVRSTWDALTKKPVYARDVDRSPSTTSAPFFSQWYTDVTDVNLTIGDTLTLLRQADGTYVFEDTSFFPLNERGFVGAGLEDLRNDGGGTPQNFHFTSELRFWFTWTGDAITLTFFGDDDVFVFINGVLAVDIGGVHGPIERSVTISAANEGAFGMEAGGVYEAAVFQAERQTSGSQYKLTLAGFFPPRTSCVGVCGDGVVVGGEACDDGTANNTGAYGGCTATCERAPFCGDGTISNDEVCDDGRRNGRPGFCDALCQGESVTCGNGVLDGGEECDDGTVDNTGVYGGCNVDCTSAPFCGDGVTQAPEQCDAGANNGSGACTATCLLNIGG
;
A
#
# COMPACT_ATOMS: atom_id res chain seq x y z
N MET A 1 -5.20 24.36 46.37
CA MET A 1 -5.40 23.17 47.21
C MET A 1 -4.76 22.00 46.52
N LEU A 2 -3.48 21.88 46.73
CA LEU A 2 -2.67 20.72 46.36
C LEU A 2 -2.83 19.63 47.40
N ARG A 3 -2.85 18.40 47.01
CA ARG A 3 -2.73 17.08 47.67
C ARG A 3 -3.95 16.22 47.40
N HIS A 4 -3.74 15.21 46.56
CA HIS A 4 -4.21 13.83 46.56
C HIS A 4 -4.17 13.26 45.17
N ALA A 5 -2.96 13.01 44.65
CA ALA A 5 -2.72 12.14 43.49
C ALA A 5 -1.26 11.64 43.51
N GLN A 6 -0.85 11.03 44.60
CA GLN A 6 0.36 10.22 44.68
C GLN A 6 0.17 9.19 45.79
N LEU A 7 -0.51 8.07 45.47
CA LEU A 7 -0.38 6.80 46.18
C LEU A 7 -1.20 5.69 45.46
N ALA A 8 -0.69 5.19 44.37
CA ALA A 8 -1.14 3.93 43.79
C ALA A 8 -0.12 3.37 42.77
N ILE A 9 1.17 3.49 43.04
CA ILE A 9 2.23 2.75 42.36
C ILE A 9 3.18 2.24 43.45
N ALA A 10 2.80 1.20 44.12
CA ALA A 10 3.65 0.27 44.87
C ALA A 10 2.76 -0.73 45.61
N LEU A 11 2.35 -1.81 44.93
CA LEU A 11 2.06 -3.14 45.50
C LEU A 11 1.43 -4.04 44.42
N CYS A 12 2.27 -4.59 43.57
CA CYS A 12 1.98 -5.80 42.81
C CYS A 12 3.29 -6.46 42.37
N LEU A 13 4.07 -6.84 43.36
CA LEU A 13 5.12 -7.84 43.25
C LEU A 13 4.78 -8.91 44.31
N LEU A 14 4.53 -10.15 43.84
CA LEU A 14 4.24 -11.37 44.55
C LEU A 14 2.75 -11.78 44.54
N ALA A 15 2.35 -12.46 43.47
CA ALA A 15 1.51 -13.65 43.52
C ALA A 15 1.52 -14.32 42.13
N VAL A 16 2.31 -15.34 41.97
CA VAL A 16 2.13 -16.38 40.96
C VAL A 16 0.84 -17.12 41.32
N SER A 17 -0.21 -17.00 40.55
CA SER A 17 -1.24 -18.04 40.38
C SER A 17 -2.34 -17.56 39.42
N ALA A 18 -2.52 -18.34 38.36
CA ALA A 18 -3.75 -18.50 37.58
C ALA A 18 -4.36 -17.27 36.91
N CYS A 19 -3.96 -16.98 35.68
CA CYS A 19 -4.87 -16.36 34.72
C CYS A 19 -5.91 -17.38 34.28
N ARG A 20 -7.18 -17.15 34.67
CA ARG A 20 -8.34 -17.78 34.06
C ARG A 20 -8.69 -16.96 32.83
N CYS A 21 -8.70 -17.61 31.66
CA CYS A 21 -9.32 -17.04 30.47
C CYS A 21 -10.83 -17.07 30.64
N ASP A 22 -11.47 -15.91 30.55
CA ASP A 22 -12.93 -15.78 30.41
C ASP A 22 -13.20 -15.39 28.94
N ASP A 23 -14.19 -16.05 28.38
CA ASP A 23 -14.61 -16.08 26.98
C ASP A 23 -14.54 -14.76 26.21
N GLY A 24 -13.59 -14.64 25.26
CA GLY A 24 -13.54 -13.56 24.32
C GLY A 24 -12.25 -13.56 23.48
N VAL A 25 -12.37 -14.03 22.25
CA VAL A 25 -11.41 -14.10 21.16
C VAL A 25 -10.29 -13.04 21.27
N GLY A 26 -9.09 -13.48 21.57
CA GLY A 26 -7.86 -12.71 21.50
C GLY A 26 -6.70 -13.70 21.40
N ASP A 27 -5.95 -13.65 20.31
CA ASP A 27 -4.77 -14.47 20.08
C ASP A 27 -3.77 -14.25 21.23
N VAL A 28 -3.43 -15.29 21.97
CA VAL A 28 -2.45 -15.24 23.05
C VAL A 28 -1.09 -15.61 22.45
N GLN A 29 -0.20 -14.64 22.32
CA GLN A 29 1.17 -14.89 21.88
C GLN A 29 1.96 -15.63 22.95
N CYS A 30 2.67 -16.70 22.58
CA CYS A 30 3.52 -17.50 23.44
C CYS A 30 4.97 -17.52 22.96
N LYS A 31 5.90 -17.80 23.89
CA LYS A 31 7.33 -17.99 23.57
C LYS A 31 7.85 -19.39 23.93
N GLY A 32 6.98 -20.23 24.43
CA GLY A 32 7.23 -21.62 24.78
C GLY A 32 5.99 -22.24 25.40
N ASP A 33 5.95 -23.58 25.49
CA ASP A 33 4.79 -24.34 25.99
C ASP A 33 4.37 -23.97 27.42
N ASP A 34 5.29 -23.42 28.23
CA ASP A 34 5.00 -22.96 29.58
C ASP A 34 4.11 -21.70 29.62
N ASP A 35 3.95 -21.01 28.49
CA ASP A 35 3.12 -19.80 28.36
C ASP A 35 1.66 -20.17 27.98
N CYS A 36 1.40 -21.40 27.53
CA CYS A 36 0.09 -21.89 27.09
C CYS A 36 -0.68 -22.63 28.19
N GLY A 37 -1.96 -22.88 27.96
CA GLY A 37 -2.81 -23.67 28.88
C GLY A 37 -2.38 -25.14 28.97
N ALA A 38 -2.93 -25.86 29.94
CA ALA A 38 -2.51 -27.23 30.23
C ALA A 38 -2.75 -28.26 29.08
N ASP A 39 -3.60 -27.88 28.14
CA ASP A 39 -3.98 -28.68 26.96
C ASP A 39 -3.61 -27.97 25.64
N GLU A 40 -2.63 -27.05 25.69
CA GLU A 40 -2.17 -26.28 24.54
C GLU A 40 -0.65 -26.30 24.43
N SER A 41 -0.11 -26.21 23.20
CA SER A 41 1.31 -26.07 22.90
C SER A 41 1.59 -24.80 22.13
N CYS A 42 2.81 -24.26 22.24
CA CYS A 42 3.22 -23.05 21.57
C CYS A 42 3.72 -23.35 20.16
N ASP A 43 2.97 -22.96 19.14
CA ASP A 43 3.42 -23.04 17.75
C ASP A 43 4.25 -21.79 17.37
N LEU A 44 5.54 -22.00 17.19
CA LEU A 44 6.51 -20.97 16.79
C LEU A 44 6.78 -20.95 15.28
N SER A 45 6.09 -21.77 14.50
CA SER A 45 6.36 -21.90 13.04
C SER A 45 5.99 -20.65 12.24
N SER A 46 5.07 -19.83 12.75
CA SER A 46 4.61 -18.58 12.11
C SER A 46 5.33 -17.31 12.58
N GLY A 47 6.32 -17.43 13.48
CA GLY A 47 7.09 -16.30 14.00
C GLY A 47 6.44 -15.53 15.15
N ASP A 48 5.12 -15.60 15.32
CA ASP A 48 4.37 -14.83 16.33
C ASP A 48 3.95 -15.67 17.55
N GLY A 49 4.27 -16.96 17.61
CA GLY A 49 4.01 -17.88 18.72
C GLY A 49 2.56 -17.87 19.21
N LEU A 50 1.73 -18.76 18.68
CA LEU A 50 0.33 -18.91 19.07
C LEU A 50 0.13 -20.18 19.89
N CYS A 51 -0.70 -20.11 20.96
CA CYS A 51 -1.12 -21.29 21.69
C CYS A 51 -2.15 -22.04 20.85
N VAL A 52 -1.81 -23.26 20.45
CA VAL A 52 -2.70 -24.20 19.73
C VAL A 52 -3.06 -25.37 20.62
N PRO A 53 -4.27 -25.95 20.51
CA PRO A 53 -4.65 -27.13 21.29
C PRO A 53 -3.60 -28.22 21.13
N ALA A 54 -3.05 -28.71 22.21
CA ALA A 54 -2.19 -29.87 22.18
C ALA A 54 -3.05 -31.04 21.68
N GLY A 55 -2.79 -31.47 20.46
CA GLY A 55 -3.50 -32.62 19.91
C GLY A 55 -3.33 -33.82 20.84
N GLU A 56 -4.43 -34.42 21.25
CA GLU A 56 -4.38 -35.69 21.94
C GLU A 56 -3.72 -36.72 21.02
N GLY A 57 -2.41 -36.80 21.10
CA GLY A 57 -1.64 -37.87 20.50
C GLY A 57 -1.76 -39.12 21.31
N GLU A 58 -2.83 -39.87 21.14
CA GLU A 58 -2.86 -41.30 21.39
C GLU A 58 -3.71 -41.96 20.31
N GLY A 59 -3.06 -42.27 19.24
CA GLY A 59 -3.47 -43.18 18.22
C GLY A 59 -2.21 -43.61 17.51
N GLU A 60 -1.55 -44.65 18.04
CA GLU A 60 -0.64 -45.48 17.26
C GLU A 60 -1.46 -46.05 16.09
N GLY A 61 -1.52 -45.31 15.03
CA GLY A 61 -1.85 -45.72 13.70
C GLY A 61 -0.68 -45.29 12.86
N GLU A 62 0.29 -46.18 12.69
CA GLU A 62 1.21 -46.12 11.56
C GLU A 62 0.34 -46.18 10.31
N GLY A 63 -0.18 -45.02 9.88
CA GLY A 63 -0.65 -44.78 8.54
C GLY A 63 0.60 -44.67 7.70
N GLU A 64 0.93 -45.74 7.01
CA GLU A 64 1.88 -45.73 5.90
C GLU A 64 1.44 -44.60 4.96
N GLY A 65 2.25 -43.54 4.85
CA GLY A 65 2.01 -42.44 3.91
C GLY A 65 2.10 -43.03 2.51
N GLU A 66 0.95 -43.24 1.87
CA GLU A 66 0.92 -43.42 0.42
C GLU A 66 1.64 -42.20 -0.19
N ALA A 67 2.53 -42.47 -1.15
CA ALA A 67 3.16 -41.39 -1.91
C ALA A 67 2.04 -40.53 -2.53
N PRO A 68 2.16 -39.19 -2.51
CA PRO A 68 1.15 -38.31 -3.09
C PRO A 68 0.85 -38.74 -4.51
N VAL A 69 -0.40 -39.10 -4.79
CA VAL A 69 -0.85 -39.57 -6.11
C VAL A 69 -1.76 -38.52 -6.69
N CYS A 70 -1.27 -37.80 -7.68
CA CYS A 70 -2.05 -36.83 -8.40
C CYS A 70 -3.27 -37.50 -9.07
N GLY A 71 -4.49 -36.97 -8.83
CA GLY A 71 -5.73 -37.49 -9.38
C GLY A 71 -6.45 -38.50 -8.47
N ASP A 72 -6.05 -38.61 -7.18
CA ASP A 72 -6.74 -39.48 -6.22
C ASP A 72 -7.77 -38.73 -5.34
N GLY A 73 -7.89 -37.41 -5.54
CA GLY A 73 -8.83 -36.54 -4.86
C GLY A 73 -8.37 -36.09 -3.48
N VAL A 74 -7.11 -36.33 -3.10
CA VAL A 74 -6.52 -35.91 -1.84
C VAL A 74 -5.34 -34.99 -2.11
N VAL A 75 -5.35 -33.77 -1.59
CA VAL A 75 -4.23 -32.83 -1.75
C VAL A 75 -3.19 -33.14 -0.67
N ASP A 76 -2.19 -33.89 -1.02
CA ASP A 76 -1.07 -34.25 -0.16
C ASP A 76 0.13 -33.32 -0.38
N VAL A 77 1.01 -33.20 0.62
CA VAL A 77 2.24 -32.41 0.47
C VAL A 77 3.24 -33.19 -0.41
N PRO A 78 3.72 -32.63 -1.55
CA PRO A 78 3.78 -31.21 -1.95
C PRO A 78 2.78 -30.76 -3.02
N GLU A 79 1.60 -31.36 -3.14
CA GLU A 79 0.60 -30.98 -4.16
C GLU A 79 -0.01 -29.61 -3.91
N GLU A 80 -0.21 -28.83 -4.97
CA GLU A 80 -0.91 -27.54 -4.92
C GLU A 80 -2.43 -27.74 -5.14
N CYS A 81 -2.82 -28.79 -5.83
CA CYS A 81 -4.21 -29.18 -6.09
C CYS A 81 -4.28 -30.67 -6.41
N ASP A 82 -5.44 -31.27 -6.22
CA ASP A 82 -5.85 -32.58 -6.74
C ASP A 82 -7.36 -32.56 -6.99
N ASP A 83 -7.78 -32.68 -8.23
CA ASP A 83 -9.17 -32.55 -8.64
C ASP A 83 -9.82 -33.89 -9.03
N ASP A 84 -9.23 -35.01 -8.54
CA ASP A 84 -9.71 -36.39 -8.76
C ASP A 84 -9.69 -36.82 -10.24
N ASN A 85 -8.76 -36.18 -11.03
CA ASN A 85 -8.63 -36.56 -12.45
C ASN A 85 -7.28 -36.13 -13.07
N ASP A 86 -6.98 -36.63 -14.28
CA ASP A 86 -5.73 -36.35 -15.02
C ASP A 86 -5.93 -35.33 -16.17
N VAL A 87 -6.97 -34.51 -16.14
CA VAL A 87 -7.25 -33.53 -17.19
C VAL A 87 -6.40 -32.27 -16.97
N ILE A 88 -5.49 -31.98 -17.88
CA ILE A 88 -4.50 -30.89 -17.75
C ILE A 88 -5.02 -29.49 -18.13
N THR A 89 -6.31 -29.34 -18.46
CA THR A 89 -6.89 -28.09 -19.00
C THR A 89 -8.01 -27.52 -18.13
N ASP A 90 -8.30 -28.10 -17.00
CA ASP A 90 -9.40 -27.73 -16.11
C ASP A 90 -8.95 -26.99 -14.84
N GLY A 91 -7.65 -26.72 -14.72
CA GLY A 91 -7.09 -25.86 -13.68
C GLY A 91 -6.09 -26.56 -12.77
N CYS A 92 -6.09 -27.90 -12.69
CA CYS A 92 -5.11 -28.68 -11.95
C CYS A 92 -4.33 -29.58 -12.92
N ALA A 93 -3.11 -29.23 -13.24
CA ALA A 93 -2.29 -30.00 -14.15
C ALA A 93 -1.14 -30.68 -13.41
N ALA A 94 -1.18 -32.01 -13.30
CA ALA A 94 -0.18 -32.79 -12.55
C ALA A 94 0.02 -32.25 -11.12
N CYS A 95 -1.05 -32.00 -10.43
CA CYS A 95 -1.13 -31.46 -9.07
C CYS A 95 -0.49 -30.08 -8.85
N VAL A 96 -0.37 -29.30 -9.91
CA VAL A 96 0.03 -27.89 -9.90
C VAL A 96 -1.12 -27.04 -10.42
N VAL A 97 -1.42 -25.95 -9.74
CA VAL A 97 -2.45 -25.00 -10.16
C VAL A 97 -2.01 -24.33 -11.46
N SER A 98 -2.83 -24.43 -12.50
CA SER A 98 -2.55 -23.82 -13.80
C SER A 98 -2.67 -22.29 -13.74
N ASP A 99 -1.84 -21.57 -14.52
CA ASP A 99 -1.90 -20.11 -14.61
C ASP A 99 -3.32 -19.64 -14.96
N GLY A 100 -3.83 -18.66 -14.20
CA GLY A 100 -5.16 -18.10 -14.37
C GLY A 100 -6.28 -18.95 -13.75
N PHE A 101 -5.95 -19.89 -12.88
CA PHE A 101 -6.90 -20.66 -12.10
C PHE A 101 -6.65 -20.54 -10.60
N GLU A 102 -7.69 -20.74 -9.83
CA GLU A 102 -7.66 -20.96 -8.38
C GLU A 102 -8.25 -22.34 -8.10
N CYS A 103 -7.58 -23.14 -7.27
CA CYS A 103 -8.04 -24.46 -6.89
C CYS A 103 -8.22 -24.53 -5.35
N LEU A 104 -9.39 -24.99 -4.88
CA LEU A 104 -9.72 -25.07 -3.47
C LEU A 104 -10.39 -26.42 -3.11
N GLY A 105 -10.07 -26.91 -1.92
CA GLY A 105 -10.67 -28.14 -1.37
C GLY A 105 -9.87 -29.40 -1.70
N ALA A 106 -10.32 -30.56 -1.19
CA ALA A 106 -9.83 -31.91 -1.51
C ALA A 106 -11.05 -32.85 -1.63
N PRO A 107 -11.37 -33.36 -2.85
CA PRO A 107 -10.74 -33.02 -4.13
C PRO A 107 -10.84 -31.54 -4.46
N SER A 108 -9.84 -31.01 -5.15
CA SER A 108 -9.77 -29.61 -5.53
C SER A 108 -10.86 -29.26 -6.54
N THR A 109 -11.51 -28.13 -6.34
CA THR A 109 -12.37 -27.54 -7.37
C THR A 109 -11.65 -26.35 -7.95
N CYS A 110 -11.19 -26.49 -9.20
CA CYS A 110 -10.48 -25.44 -9.90
C CYS A 110 -11.43 -24.55 -10.70
N ARG A 111 -11.17 -23.24 -10.71
CA ARG A 111 -11.96 -22.23 -11.40
C ARG A 111 -11.05 -21.22 -12.06
N PRO A 112 -11.40 -20.72 -13.26
CA PRO A 112 -10.69 -19.58 -13.83
C PRO A 112 -10.79 -18.36 -12.92
N ILE A 113 -9.72 -17.59 -12.79
CA ILE A 113 -9.71 -16.25 -12.21
C ILE A 113 -10.36 -15.32 -13.24
N VAL A 114 -11.51 -14.74 -12.89
CA VAL A 114 -12.31 -13.92 -13.83
C VAL A 114 -12.80 -12.69 -13.12
N CYS A 115 -12.24 -11.53 -13.49
CA CYS A 115 -12.69 -10.24 -12.98
C CYS A 115 -14.17 -10.01 -13.26
N GLY A 116 -14.93 -9.53 -12.26
CA GLY A 116 -16.36 -9.26 -12.33
C GLY A 116 -17.26 -10.47 -12.05
N ASP A 117 -16.73 -11.52 -11.43
CA ASP A 117 -17.53 -12.69 -11.02
C ASP A 117 -17.99 -12.65 -9.55
N GLY A 118 -17.65 -11.57 -8.85
CA GLY A 118 -18.00 -11.32 -7.46
C GLY A 118 -17.12 -12.04 -6.45
N ARG A 119 -15.91 -12.48 -6.84
CA ARG A 119 -14.97 -13.19 -5.97
C ARG A 119 -13.58 -12.65 -6.14
N ILE A 120 -12.93 -12.36 -5.04
CA ILE A 120 -11.50 -12.01 -5.03
C ILE A 120 -10.72 -13.32 -4.99
N ASN A 121 -10.00 -13.64 -6.05
CA ASN A 121 -9.18 -14.84 -6.15
C ASN A 121 -7.87 -14.58 -6.90
N GLY A 122 -6.90 -15.47 -6.72
CA GLY A 122 -5.59 -15.36 -7.36
C GLY A 122 -4.89 -14.03 -7.11
N THR A 123 -4.66 -13.25 -8.15
CA THR A 123 -3.93 -11.96 -8.10
C THR A 123 -4.87 -10.74 -8.08
N GLU A 124 -6.15 -10.93 -7.87
CA GLU A 124 -7.11 -9.84 -7.86
C GLU A 124 -7.00 -9.00 -6.57
N GLY A 125 -6.92 -7.70 -6.71
CA GLY A 125 -6.97 -6.75 -5.61
C GLY A 125 -8.40 -6.40 -5.15
N CYS A 126 -9.38 -6.63 -6.03
CA CYS A 126 -10.81 -6.45 -5.79
C CYS A 126 -11.63 -7.18 -6.85
N ASP A 127 -12.89 -7.47 -6.56
CA ASP A 127 -13.93 -7.89 -7.51
C ASP A 127 -15.30 -7.46 -6.97
N ASP A 128 -15.96 -6.55 -7.65
CA ASP A 128 -17.22 -5.93 -7.21
C ASP A 128 -18.46 -6.45 -7.96
N ASP A 129 -18.34 -7.65 -8.56
CA ASP A 129 -19.39 -8.35 -9.30
C ASP A 129 -19.82 -7.62 -10.59
N ASN A 130 -18.91 -6.78 -11.17
CA ASN A 130 -19.20 -6.10 -12.41
C ASN A 130 -17.90 -5.77 -13.21
N LEU A 131 -18.05 -5.15 -14.40
CA LEU A 131 -16.95 -4.71 -15.27
C LEU A 131 -17.08 -3.22 -15.61
N VAL A 132 -17.60 -2.44 -14.69
CA VAL A 132 -17.75 -0.98 -14.88
C VAL A 132 -16.48 -0.31 -14.38
N ASP A 133 -15.86 0.50 -15.23
CA ASP A 133 -14.64 1.22 -14.88
C ASP A 133 -14.93 2.45 -13.98
N ASN A 134 -14.04 2.76 -13.04
CA ASN A 134 -14.04 3.94 -12.17
C ASN A 134 -15.18 3.98 -11.12
N ASP A 135 -15.73 2.86 -10.74
CA ASP A 135 -16.69 2.74 -9.64
C ASP A 135 -16.09 2.15 -8.35
N GLY A 136 -14.78 1.91 -8.37
CA GLY A 136 -13.96 1.44 -7.26
C GLY A 136 -13.09 0.26 -7.58
N CYS A 137 -13.45 -0.58 -8.58
CA CYS A 137 -12.68 -1.73 -9.01
C CYS A 137 -12.62 -1.82 -10.54
N THR A 138 -11.51 -1.44 -11.13
CA THR A 138 -11.32 -1.51 -12.58
C THR A 138 -10.37 -2.64 -12.93
N ALA A 139 -10.81 -3.60 -13.75
CA ALA A 139 -10.01 -4.76 -14.16
C ALA A 139 -9.35 -5.49 -12.95
N CYS A 140 -10.10 -5.67 -11.88
CA CYS A 140 -9.69 -6.27 -10.61
C CYS A 140 -8.53 -5.57 -9.88
N VAL A 141 -8.34 -4.29 -10.16
CA VAL A 141 -7.44 -3.40 -9.44
C VAL A 141 -8.26 -2.30 -8.77
N VAL A 142 -7.99 -2.05 -7.51
CA VAL A 142 -8.66 -0.97 -6.76
C VAL A 142 -8.36 0.38 -7.41
N ASP A 143 -9.39 1.14 -7.74
CA ASP A 143 -9.25 2.47 -8.34
C ASP A 143 -8.61 3.47 -7.35
N SER A 144 -7.83 4.40 -7.89
CA SER A 144 -7.24 5.47 -7.06
C SER A 144 -8.33 6.28 -6.34
N GLY A 145 -8.15 6.50 -5.03
CA GLY A 145 -9.11 7.18 -4.18
C GLY A 145 -10.29 6.31 -3.75
N PHE A 146 -10.14 4.98 -3.83
CA PHE A 146 -11.11 4.03 -3.29
C PHE A 146 -10.43 3.03 -2.36
N VAL A 147 -11.22 2.48 -1.48
CA VAL A 147 -10.90 1.30 -0.67
C VAL A 147 -12.01 0.29 -0.86
N CYS A 148 -11.63 -0.97 -1.05
CA CYS A 148 -12.54 -2.07 -1.31
C CYS A 148 -12.43 -3.11 -0.20
N ALA A 149 -13.57 -3.67 0.25
CA ALA A 149 -13.60 -4.71 1.27
C ALA A 149 -14.75 -5.69 1.04
N GLY A 150 -14.54 -6.95 1.47
CA GLY A 150 -15.53 -8.03 1.34
C GLY A 150 -15.47 -8.75 0.00
N THR A 151 -16.34 -9.77 -0.15
CA THR A 151 -16.48 -10.58 -1.37
C THR A 151 -17.96 -10.84 -1.62
N PRO A 152 -18.59 -10.29 -2.68
CA PRO A 152 -18.00 -9.30 -3.61
C PRO A 152 -17.46 -8.05 -2.92
N SER A 153 -16.51 -7.35 -3.53
CA SER A 153 -15.94 -6.13 -2.99
C SER A 153 -16.96 -5.02 -2.93
N ALA A 154 -17.16 -4.46 -1.73
CA ALA A 154 -17.87 -3.20 -1.57
C ALA A 154 -16.85 -2.06 -1.58
N CYS A 155 -16.78 -1.35 -2.70
CA CYS A 155 -15.85 -0.25 -2.87
C CYS A 155 -16.47 1.07 -2.42
N ARG A 156 -15.70 1.88 -1.69
CA ARG A 156 -16.09 3.24 -1.28
C ARG A 156 -14.95 4.21 -1.50
N ARG A 157 -15.27 5.47 -1.68
CA ARG A 157 -14.22 6.50 -1.75
C ARG A 157 -13.53 6.63 -0.40
N THR A 158 -12.21 6.83 -0.44
CA THR A 158 -11.42 7.21 0.74
C THR A 158 -11.86 8.57 1.25
N VAL A 159 -11.78 8.78 2.56
CA VAL A 159 -12.21 10.01 3.22
C VAL A 159 -11.04 10.58 4.02
N CYS A 160 -10.34 11.53 3.42
CA CYS A 160 -9.28 12.26 4.09
C CYS A 160 -9.78 12.99 5.35
N GLY A 161 -9.10 12.81 6.48
CA GLY A 161 -9.41 13.45 7.75
C GLY A 161 -10.32 12.65 8.68
N ASP A 162 -10.47 11.36 8.46
CA ASP A 162 -11.25 10.46 9.33
C ASP A 162 -10.40 9.65 10.33
N GLN A 163 -9.08 9.86 10.35
CA GLN A 163 -8.07 9.17 11.16
C GLN A 163 -7.78 7.73 10.72
N VAL A 164 -8.10 7.38 9.48
CA VAL A 164 -7.80 6.07 8.94
C VAL A 164 -7.04 6.24 7.63
N THR A 165 -5.76 5.94 7.62
CA THR A 165 -4.98 5.92 6.37
C THR A 165 -5.44 4.76 5.51
N GLU A 166 -6.02 5.03 4.34
CA GLU A 166 -6.59 4.02 3.46
C GLU A 166 -6.47 4.36 1.98
N GLY A 167 -6.51 3.34 1.13
CA GLY A 167 -6.45 3.53 -0.33
C GLY A 167 -5.14 4.20 -0.78
N SER A 168 -5.25 5.35 -1.44
CA SER A 168 -4.11 6.13 -1.95
C SER A 168 -3.57 7.18 -0.97
N GLU A 169 -4.01 7.17 0.27
CA GLU A 169 -3.54 8.09 1.29
C GLU A 169 -2.15 7.69 1.80
N SER A 170 -1.25 8.65 1.91
CA SER A 170 0.07 8.43 2.52
C SER A 170 0.08 8.73 4.02
N CYS A 171 -0.95 9.41 4.52
CA CYS A 171 -1.17 9.76 5.92
C CYS A 171 -2.63 10.15 6.13
N ASP A 172 -3.12 10.12 7.38
CA ASP A 172 -4.36 10.75 7.84
C ASP A 172 -4.20 11.14 9.32
N ASP A 173 -4.26 12.43 9.62
CA ASP A 173 -4.11 12.97 10.97
C ASP A 173 -5.45 13.42 11.58
N GLY A 174 -6.55 13.12 10.91
CA GLY A 174 -7.92 13.42 11.35
C GLY A 174 -8.40 14.80 10.93
N ASN A 175 -7.72 15.44 9.99
CA ASN A 175 -8.15 16.70 9.43
C ASN A 175 -7.61 16.89 8.00
N ALA A 176 -8.04 17.94 7.31
CA ALA A 176 -7.54 18.30 5.98
C ALA A 176 -6.73 19.60 6.03
N ALA A 177 -6.18 19.97 7.20
CA ALA A 177 -5.33 21.15 7.32
C ALA A 177 -3.99 20.88 6.61
N VAL A 178 -3.32 21.94 6.21
CA VAL A 178 -2.05 21.84 5.49
C VAL A 178 -0.94 22.51 6.28
N GLY A 179 0.27 21.96 6.21
CA GLY A 179 1.46 22.44 6.91
C GLY A 179 1.58 21.91 8.35
N ASP A 180 0.92 20.81 8.69
CA ASP A 180 1.00 20.13 9.99
C ASP A 180 1.51 18.68 9.90
N GLY A 181 1.92 18.27 8.70
CA GLY A 181 2.54 16.98 8.41
C GLY A 181 1.71 16.07 7.51
N CYS A 182 0.41 16.36 7.36
CA CYS A 182 -0.49 15.59 6.50
C CYS A 182 -1.54 16.50 5.86
N GLY A 183 -1.28 16.99 4.66
CA GLY A 183 -2.22 17.85 3.92
C GLY A 183 -2.94 17.08 2.83
N ASN A 184 -4.28 17.11 2.82
CA ASN A 184 -5.08 16.34 1.87
C ASN A 184 -4.66 14.87 1.76
N CYS A 185 -4.33 14.27 2.90
CA CYS A 185 -3.87 12.88 3.05
C CYS A 185 -2.60 12.52 2.26
N GLN A 186 -1.78 13.52 1.99
CA GLN A 186 -0.41 13.36 1.51
C GLN A 186 0.57 13.92 2.53
N ARG A 187 1.71 13.25 2.70
CA ARG A 187 2.77 13.72 3.61
C ARG A 187 3.31 15.07 3.15
N GLU A 188 3.55 15.93 4.09
CA GLU A 188 4.04 17.28 3.85
C GLU A 188 4.92 17.79 5.01
N PRO A 189 5.80 18.77 4.78
CA PRO A 189 6.58 19.37 5.85
C PRO A 189 5.69 20.05 6.92
N ILE A 190 6.12 19.97 8.19
CA ILE A 190 5.48 20.70 9.28
C ILE A 190 6.03 22.12 9.32
N CYS A 191 5.21 23.10 8.99
CA CYS A 191 5.61 24.50 8.94
C CYS A 191 5.06 25.28 10.14
N ALA A 192 5.93 25.77 11.00
CA ALA A 192 5.56 26.57 12.17
C ALA A 192 6.50 27.77 12.37
N GLY A 193 5.93 28.96 12.61
CA GLY A 193 6.71 30.17 12.91
C GLY A 193 7.67 30.63 11.81
N GLY A 194 7.38 30.31 10.56
CA GLY A 194 8.21 30.67 9.41
C GLY A 194 9.37 29.70 9.13
N VAL A 195 9.35 28.53 9.74
CA VAL A 195 10.31 27.45 9.50
C VAL A 195 9.55 26.17 9.21
N CYS A 196 9.90 25.47 8.13
CA CYS A 196 9.40 24.15 7.83
C CYS A 196 10.39 23.09 8.29
N THR A 197 9.91 22.09 9.02
CA THR A 197 10.64 20.87 9.36
C THR A 197 10.24 19.76 8.40
N PRO A 198 11.21 19.03 7.84
CA PRO A 198 10.92 17.93 6.92
C PRO A 198 10.12 16.81 7.61
N VAL A 199 9.37 16.07 6.81
CA VAL A 199 8.67 14.85 7.22
C VAL A 199 9.03 13.76 6.24
N CYS A 200 9.65 12.71 6.73
CA CYS A 200 10.10 11.60 5.90
C CYS A 200 8.99 11.06 5.00
N GLY A 201 9.29 10.93 3.71
CA GLY A 201 8.34 10.50 2.69
C GLY A 201 7.52 11.64 2.08
N ASP A 202 7.90 12.90 2.31
CA ASP A 202 7.27 14.06 1.66
C ASP A 202 7.81 14.31 0.23
N GLY A 203 8.77 13.49 -0.21
CA GLY A 203 9.35 13.51 -1.56
C GLY A 203 10.47 14.53 -1.74
N ALA A 204 11.02 15.06 -0.65
CA ALA A 204 12.04 16.10 -0.71
C ALA A 204 13.12 15.91 0.36
N VAL A 205 14.38 15.79 -0.02
CA VAL A 205 15.49 15.71 0.94
C VAL A 205 15.83 17.10 1.47
N PHE A 206 15.55 17.34 2.74
CA PHE A 206 15.88 18.58 3.43
C PHE A 206 17.09 18.43 4.36
N THR A 207 17.57 19.56 4.88
CA THR A 207 18.66 19.54 5.85
C THR A 207 18.26 18.78 7.12
N GLY A 208 18.91 17.65 7.37
CA GLY A 208 18.64 16.79 8.52
C GLY A 208 18.18 15.39 8.15
N GLU A 209 17.84 15.17 6.90
CA GLU A 209 17.53 13.86 6.33
C GLU A 209 18.74 13.29 5.60
N ALA A 210 18.91 11.97 5.68
CA ALA A 210 19.94 11.27 4.93
C ALA A 210 19.42 10.86 3.53
N CYS A 211 18.11 10.69 3.40
CA CYS A 211 17.40 10.36 2.17
C CYS A 211 15.91 10.72 2.33
N ASP A 212 15.20 10.81 1.22
CA ASP A 212 13.75 10.81 1.09
C ASP A 212 13.41 10.34 -0.33
N ASP A 213 12.69 9.24 -0.46
CA ASP A 213 12.31 8.64 -1.74
C ASP A 213 10.83 8.87 -2.10
N GLY A 214 10.14 9.68 -1.30
CA GLY A 214 8.77 10.09 -1.51
C GLY A 214 7.74 9.17 -0.87
N ASN A 215 8.19 8.27 0.02
CA ASN A 215 7.30 7.42 0.80
C ASN A 215 7.89 7.12 2.19
N ALA A 216 7.17 6.43 3.05
CA ALA A 216 7.66 6.02 4.37
C ALA A 216 7.59 4.49 4.53
N VAL A 217 7.89 3.77 3.47
CA VAL A 217 7.97 2.31 3.44
C VAL A 217 9.40 1.92 3.77
N ASP A 218 9.59 0.98 4.69
CA ASP A 218 10.91 0.41 4.97
C ASP A 218 11.21 -0.72 3.96
N GLY A 219 12.47 -0.86 3.55
CA GLY A 219 12.94 -1.94 2.68
C GLY A 219 12.97 -1.60 1.18
N ASP A 220 12.90 -0.33 0.81
CA ASP A 220 12.98 0.18 -0.56
C ASP A 220 14.12 1.18 -0.78
N GLY A 221 14.94 1.40 0.27
CA GLY A 221 16.19 2.16 0.23
C GLY A 221 16.26 3.35 1.17
N CYS A 222 15.13 3.97 1.49
CA CYS A 222 15.04 5.03 2.47
C CYS A 222 13.98 4.69 3.51
N SER A 223 14.39 4.43 4.73
CA SER A 223 13.47 4.03 5.78
C SER A 223 12.47 5.13 6.16
N SER A 224 11.38 4.74 6.83
CA SER A 224 10.38 5.65 7.41
C SER A 224 10.95 6.72 8.37
N ALA A 225 12.22 6.61 8.74
CA ALA A 225 12.96 7.57 9.56
C ALA A 225 13.99 8.39 8.76
N CYS A 226 13.90 8.44 7.43
CA CYS A 226 14.84 9.09 6.50
C CYS A 226 16.31 8.63 6.66
N LEU A 227 16.51 7.36 6.95
CA LEU A 227 17.84 6.75 7.05
C LEU A 227 18.05 5.82 5.86
N LEU A 228 19.25 5.89 5.28
CA LEU A 228 19.66 4.96 4.23
C LEU A 228 19.61 3.52 4.73
N GLU A 229 19.01 2.64 3.96
CA GLU A 229 18.88 1.23 4.28
C GLU A 229 20.04 0.43 3.72
N VAL A 230 20.38 -0.66 4.42
CA VAL A 230 21.46 -1.57 4.00
C VAL A 230 21.00 -2.37 2.79
N GLY A 231 21.90 -2.56 1.83
CA GLY A 231 21.58 -3.25 0.59
C GLY A 231 21.19 -2.34 -0.56
N PHE A 232 21.15 -1.02 -0.33
CA PHE A 232 20.79 -0.03 -1.36
C PHE A 232 21.91 0.97 -1.61
N ASP A 233 22.08 1.35 -2.87
CA ASP A 233 22.86 2.52 -3.29
C ASP A 233 21.89 3.64 -3.62
N CYS A 234 21.87 4.65 -2.76
CA CYS A 234 20.95 5.76 -2.87
C CYS A 234 21.69 7.02 -3.29
N VAL A 235 21.26 7.63 -4.36
CA VAL A 235 21.84 8.86 -4.89
C VAL A 235 20.80 9.97 -4.87
N LEU A 236 21.23 11.18 -4.54
CA LEU A 236 20.42 12.37 -4.77
C LEU A 236 20.26 12.56 -6.28
N VAL A 237 19.06 12.46 -6.76
CA VAL A 237 18.75 12.74 -8.16
C VAL A 237 18.24 14.17 -8.27
N GLU A 238 19.00 14.99 -8.96
CA GLU A 238 18.41 16.11 -9.66
C GLU A 238 17.68 15.51 -10.88
N GLU A 239 16.48 14.98 -10.67
CA GLU A 239 15.69 14.53 -11.81
C GLU A 239 15.52 15.70 -12.78
N ALA A 240 15.53 15.38 -14.07
CA ALA A 240 15.05 16.32 -15.06
C ALA A 240 13.64 16.74 -14.61
N PRO A 241 13.39 18.05 -14.38
CA PRO A 241 12.15 18.51 -13.82
C PRO A 241 10.98 17.86 -14.57
N PRO A 242 9.97 17.29 -13.89
CA PRO A 242 8.92 16.53 -14.55
C PRO A 242 8.16 17.39 -15.56
N ALA A 243 7.51 16.77 -16.54
CA ALA A 243 6.72 17.48 -17.54
C ALA A 243 5.49 18.18 -16.94
N GLN A 244 5.06 17.73 -15.79
CA GLN A 244 3.92 18.28 -15.04
C GLN A 244 4.15 18.17 -13.54
N GLN A 245 3.51 19.06 -12.79
CA GLN A 245 3.45 19.05 -11.33
C GLN A 245 1.99 19.01 -10.89
N VAL A 246 1.67 18.08 -10.02
CA VAL A 246 0.33 18.00 -9.41
C VAL A 246 0.39 18.57 -8.00
N ILE A 247 -0.47 19.54 -7.71
CA ILE A 247 -0.50 20.23 -6.41
C ILE A 247 -1.90 20.10 -5.82
N PRO A 248 -2.02 19.71 -4.55
CA PRO A 248 -3.31 19.69 -3.86
C PRO A 248 -3.95 21.08 -3.78
N ILE A 249 -5.26 21.14 -3.95
CA ILE A 249 -6.07 22.35 -3.79
C ILE A 249 -7.33 22.03 -3.01
N THR A 250 -7.70 22.92 -2.10
CA THR A 250 -8.92 22.83 -1.33
C THR A 250 -9.90 23.90 -1.79
N TYR A 251 -11.08 23.49 -2.21
CA TYR A 251 -12.19 24.39 -2.51
C TYR A 251 -13.15 24.48 -1.33
N ARG A 252 -13.77 25.66 -1.16
CA ARG A 252 -14.91 25.86 -0.28
C ARG A 252 -16.04 26.46 -1.09
N ASP A 253 -17.12 25.71 -1.23
CA ASP A 253 -18.30 26.09 -1.98
C ASP A 253 -19.29 26.84 -1.09
N PHE A 254 -19.87 27.93 -1.58
CA PHE A 254 -20.79 28.80 -0.85
C PHE A 254 -22.10 28.98 -1.62
N ARG A 255 -23.18 29.27 -0.90
CA ARG A 255 -24.41 29.71 -1.52
C ARG A 255 -24.46 31.23 -1.65
N GLY A 256 -24.96 31.71 -2.77
CA GLY A 256 -25.15 33.15 -3.00
C GLY A 256 -26.08 33.79 -1.98
N ARG A 257 -25.82 35.06 -1.63
CA ARG A 257 -26.56 35.80 -0.60
C ARG A 257 -28.06 36.00 -0.89
N ASP A 258 -28.49 35.74 -2.11
CA ASP A 258 -29.89 35.77 -2.56
C ASP A 258 -30.68 34.50 -2.18
N LEU A 259 -29.98 33.47 -1.68
CA LEU A 259 -30.55 32.22 -1.20
C LEU A 259 -30.68 32.22 0.34
N ASP A 260 -31.59 31.41 0.86
CA ASP A 260 -31.70 31.19 2.31
C ASP A 260 -30.43 30.52 2.85
N GLY A 261 -29.84 31.13 3.87
CA GLY A 261 -28.54 30.71 4.40
C GLY A 261 -27.32 31.05 3.51
N GLY A 262 -27.51 31.88 2.47
CA GLY A 262 -26.42 32.31 1.60
C GLY A 262 -25.44 33.27 2.27
N HIS A 263 -24.18 33.22 1.82
CA HIS A 263 -23.09 34.01 2.40
C HIS A 263 -23.09 35.46 1.87
N CYS A 264 -22.95 36.43 2.77
CA CYS A 264 -23.11 37.86 2.47
C CYS A 264 -22.12 38.41 1.41
N ASP A 265 -20.93 37.85 1.28
CA ASP A 265 -19.90 38.32 0.37
C ASP A 265 -19.99 37.68 -1.02
N PHE A 266 -20.86 36.68 -1.24
CA PHE A 266 -21.06 36.00 -2.51
C PHE A 266 -22.37 36.43 -3.19
N GLN A 267 -22.40 36.51 -4.54
CA GLN A 267 -23.53 37.04 -5.35
C GLN A 267 -23.90 38.47 -4.99
N ARG A 268 -22.97 39.36 -5.01
CA ARG A 268 -23.11 40.74 -4.53
C ARG A 268 -24.04 41.61 -5.37
N SER A 269 -24.32 41.22 -6.61
CA SER A 269 -25.32 41.93 -7.46
C SER A 269 -26.74 41.74 -6.98
N ALA A 270 -27.03 40.74 -6.14
CA ALA A 270 -28.33 40.51 -5.57
C ALA A 270 -28.62 41.49 -4.41
N ALA A 271 -29.91 41.78 -4.15
CA ALA A 271 -30.31 42.57 -3.00
C ALA A 271 -29.87 41.88 -1.69
N PRO A 272 -29.19 42.58 -0.75
CA PRO A 272 -28.72 41.97 0.47
C PRO A 272 -29.87 41.60 1.39
N PRO A 273 -29.86 40.42 2.03
CA PRO A 273 -30.76 40.14 3.14
C PRO A 273 -30.41 41.04 4.35
N ALA A 274 -31.33 41.14 5.31
CA ALA A 274 -31.25 42.10 6.42
C ALA A 274 -29.98 41.95 7.29
N GLN A 275 -29.38 40.76 7.33
CA GLN A 275 -28.14 40.46 8.05
C GLN A 275 -26.88 40.92 7.30
N CYS A 276 -26.94 41.17 6.00
CA CYS A 276 -25.82 41.61 5.19
C CYS A 276 -25.82 43.15 5.08
N ASN A 277 -24.67 43.75 5.21
CA ASN A 277 -24.51 45.18 4.93
C ASN A 277 -24.52 45.44 3.42
N ASP A 278 -24.80 46.69 3.01
CA ASP A 278 -24.75 47.12 1.61
C ASP A 278 -23.30 47.22 1.03
N ALA A 279 -22.48 46.22 1.23
CA ALA A 279 -21.23 46.14 0.56
C ALA A 279 -21.47 45.74 -0.92
N THR A 280 -21.59 46.71 -1.80
CA THR A 280 -21.93 46.52 -3.24
C THR A 280 -20.86 47.07 -4.16
N GLY A 281 -19.69 47.49 -3.62
CA GLY A 281 -18.59 48.02 -4.42
C GLY A 281 -17.99 46.95 -5.34
N SER A 282 -17.77 47.32 -6.59
CA SER A 282 -16.97 46.57 -7.55
C SER A 282 -15.69 47.35 -7.85
N GLY A 283 -14.66 46.65 -8.33
CA GLY A 283 -13.33 47.19 -8.58
C GLY A 283 -12.31 46.76 -7.53
N ASP A 284 -11.09 47.25 -7.69
CA ASP A 284 -9.96 46.92 -6.80
C ASP A 284 -10.27 47.33 -5.36
N ASP A 285 -10.01 46.43 -4.43
CA ASP A 285 -10.15 46.64 -2.96
C ASP A 285 -8.90 46.13 -2.24
N ILE A 286 -7.75 46.72 -2.62
CA ILE A 286 -6.44 46.36 -2.06
C ILE A 286 -6.40 46.61 -0.54
N GLY A 287 -5.81 45.70 0.21
CA GLY A 287 -5.69 45.79 1.68
C GLY A 287 -6.91 45.27 2.42
N ILE A 288 -7.68 44.34 1.85
CA ILE A 288 -8.68 43.56 2.58
C ILE A 288 -8.00 42.69 3.62
N VAL A 289 -6.79 42.19 3.32
CA VAL A 289 -6.00 41.31 4.20
C VAL A 289 -4.81 42.03 4.81
N ARG A 290 -4.37 41.56 5.97
CA ARG A 290 -3.14 42.04 6.62
C ARG A 290 -1.92 41.56 5.86
N SER A 291 -0.78 42.23 6.12
CA SER A 291 0.53 41.88 5.56
C SER A 291 1.09 40.55 6.04
N THR A 292 0.49 39.94 7.05
CA THR A 292 0.81 38.59 7.54
C THR A 292 -0.48 37.83 7.79
N TRP A 293 -0.43 36.52 7.58
CA TRP A 293 -1.52 35.64 7.94
C TRP A 293 -1.63 35.43 9.47
N ASP A 294 -2.66 34.73 9.93
CA ASP A 294 -2.77 34.27 11.30
C ASP A 294 -1.77 33.15 11.58
N ALA A 295 -0.99 33.29 12.64
CA ALA A 295 0.12 32.36 12.91
C ALA A 295 -0.33 30.94 13.33
N LEU A 296 -1.57 30.79 13.80
CA LEU A 296 -2.11 29.49 14.22
C LEU A 296 -2.85 28.80 13.08
N THR A 297 -3.73 29.52 12.42
CA THR A 297 -4.58 28.96 11.36
C THR A 297 -3.94 29.05 9.98
N LYS A 298 -2.87 29.84 9.83
CA LYS A 298 -2.21 30.15 8.55
C LYS A 298 -3.19 30.70 7.48
N LYS A 299 -4.28 31.34 7.92
CA LYS A 299 -5.29 31.92 7.02
C LYS A 299 -5.12 33.43 6.90
N PRO A 300 -5.55 34.04 5.80
CA PRO A 300 -5.58 35.49 5.65
C PRO A 300 -6.39 36.16 6.76
N VAL A 301 -5.84 37.23 7.35
CA VAL A 301 -6.50 37.99 8.41
C VAL A 301 -7.09 39.25 7.83
N TYR A 302 -8.37 39.52 8.13
CA TYR A 302 -9.04 40.74 7.72
C TYR A 302 -8.37 41.99 8.27
N ALA A 303 -8.09 42.96 7.40
CA ALA A 303 -7.28 44.14 7.76
C ALA A 303 -8.07 45.42 8.01
N ARG A 304 -9.38 45.43 7.69
CA ARG A 304 -10.18 46.64 7.84
C ARG A 304 -10.58 46.85 9.28
N ASP A 305 -10.25 48.01 9.85
CA ASP A 305 -10.60 48.42 11.21
C ASP A 305 -12.09 48.81 11.35
N VAL A 306 -12.77 49.03 10.25
CA VAL A 306 -14.20 49.25 10.16
C VAL A 306 -14.87 47.96 9.72
N ASP A 307 -16.15 47.81 10.07
CA ASP A 307 -16.90 46.57 9.88
C ASP A 307 -17.01 46.08 8.41
N ARG A 308 -16.54 46.85 7.45
CA ARG A 308 -16.60 46.51 6.02
C ARG A 308 -15.54 47.22 5.17
N SER A 309 -15.24 46.62 4.01
CA SER A 309 -14.62 47.30 2.87
C SER A 309 -15.66 47.59 1.78
N PRO A 310 -15.33 48.27 0.69
CA PRO A 310 -16.21 48.39 -0.45
C PRO A 310 -16.73 47.07 -0.99
N SER A 311 -15.91 46.02 -0.93
CA SER A 311 -16.20 44.72 -1.51
C SER A 311 -16.47 43.59 -0.50
N THR A 312 -16.36 43.81 0.81
CA THR A 312 -16.63 42.80 1.86
C THR A 312 -17.59 43.32 2.93
N THR A 313 -18.32 42.42 3.55
CA THR A 313 -19.36 42.74 4.53
C THR A 313 -18.76 43.02 5.91
N SER A 314 -17.95 42.14 6.45
CA SER A 314 -17.33 42.28 7.77
C SER A 314 -16.27 41.22 8.04
N ALA A 315 -15.48 41.41 9.10
CA ALA A 315 -14.48 40.43 9.55
C ALA A 315 -15.08 39.03 9.85
N PRO A 316 -16.24 38.88 10.52
CA PRO A 316 -16.83 37.55 10.72
C PRO A 316 -17.23 36.84 9.44
N PHE A 317 -17.68 37.53 8.40
CA PHE A 317 -17.96 36.90 7.11
C PHE A 317 -16.68 36.56 6.36
N PHE A 318 -15.70 37.46 6.32
CA PHE A 318 -14.41 37.20 5.69
C PHE A 318 -13.69 35.99 6.32
N SER A 319 -13.77 35.80 7.65
CA SER A 319 -13.15 34.67 8.33
C SER A 319 -13.66 33.30 7.91
N GLN A 320 -14.84 33.25 7.26
CA GLN A 320 -15.44 32.01 6.75
C GLN A 320 -14.94 31.63 5.35
N TRP A 321 -14.25 32.52 4.65
CA TRP A 321 -13.86 32.28 3.26
C TRP A 321 -12.92 31.09 3.10
N TYR A 322 -11.98 30.93 4.04
CA TYR A 322 -10.94 29.91 3.98
C TYR A 322 -10.94 28.98 5.20
N THR A 323 -12.08 28.92 5.89
CA THR A 323 -12.28 28.07 7.06
C THR A 323 -13.52 27.22 6.86
N ASP A 324 -13.47 25.96 7.27
CA ASP A 324 -14.59 25.04 7.19
C ASP A 324 -15.62 25.40 8.25
N VAL A 325 -16.82 25.76 7.80
CA VAL A 325 -17.92 26.22 8.68
C VAL A 325 -19.19 25.47 8.36
N THR A 326 -19.61 24.63 9.29
CA THR A 326 -20.86 23.85 9.17
C THR A 326 -22.03 24.74 8.77
N ASP A 327 -22.85 24.28 7.83
CA ASP A 327 -24.01 24.97 7.26
C ASP A 327 -23.73 26.25 6.45
N VAL A 328 -22.47 26.69 6.35
CA VAL A 328 -22.04 27.87 5.59
C VAL A 328 -21.36 27.50 4.28
N ASN A 329 -20.41 26.59 4.34
CA ASN A 329 -19.68 26.13 3.15
C ASN A 329 -19.52 24.60 3.13
N LEU A 330 -19.17 24.07 1.94
CA LEU A 330 -18.82 22.68 1.75
C LEU A 330 -17.36 22.62 1.29
N THR A 331 -16.54 21.87 2.00
CA THR A 331 -15.13 21.69 1.69
C THR A 331 -14.93 20.54 0.72
N ILE A 332 -14.12 20.75 -0.32
CA ILE A 332 -13.90 19.80 -1.41
C ILE A 332 -12.41 19.79 -1.74
N GLY A 333 -11.77 18.65 -1.53
CA GLY A 333 -10.39 18.43 -1.95
C GLY A 333 -10.29 18.12 -3.45
N ASP A 334 -9.18 18.54 -4.09
CA ASP A 334 -8.86 18.28 -5.50
C ASP A 334 -7.37 18.51 -5.75
N THR A 335 -6.96 18.40 -7.02
CA THR A 335 -5.58 18.69 -7.46
C THR A 335 -5.56 19.61 -8.67
N LEU A 336 -4.52 20.45 -8.77
CA LEU A 336 -4.19 21.21 -10.00
C LEU A 336 -2.97 20.60 -10.66
N THR A 337 -3.06 20.39 -11.97
CA THR A 337 -1.92 19.95 -12.79
C THR A 337 -1.29 21.15 -13.48
N LEU A 338 -0.07 21.50 -13.10
CA LEU A 338 0.72 22.55 -13.73
C LEU A 338 1.63 21.92 -14.79
N LEU A 339 1.69 22.51 -15.96
CA LEU A 339 2.51 22.04 -17.08
C LEU A 339 3.83 22.81 -17.15
N ARG A 340 4.93 22.06 -17.33
CA ARG A 340 6.26 22.65 -17.49
C ARG A 340 6.39 23.41 -18.80
N GLN A 341 6.88 24.63 -18.72
CA GLN A 341 7.17 25.50 -19.87
C GLN A 341 8.62 25.34 -20.35
N ALA A 342 8.91 25.88 -21.53
CA ALA A 342 10.25 25.83 -22.12
C ALA A 342 11.32 26.59 -21.32
N ASP A 343 10.92 27.56 -20.49
CA ASP A 343 11.78 28.35 -19.61
C ASP A 343 11.98 27.67 -18.23
N GLY A 344 11.39 26.48 -18.03
CA GLY A 344 11.48 25.72 -16.79
C GLY A 344 10.44 26.09 -15.74
N THR A 345 9.55 27.05 -15.98
CA THR A 345 8.43 27.36 -15.10
C THR A 345 7.32 26.33 -15.24
N TYR A 346 6.47 26.22 -14.23
CA TYR A 346 5.26 25.40 -14.23
C TYR A 346 4.05 26.30 -14.21
N VAL A 347 3.12 26.08 -15.12
CA VAL A 347 1.94 26.93 -15.29
C VAL A 347 0.67 26.10 -15.26
N PHE A 348 -0.25 26.53 -14.43
CA PHE A 348 -1.68 26.25 -14.55
C PHE A 348 -2.35 27.48 -15.12
N GLU A 349 -3.20 27.34 -16.13
CA GLU A 349 -3.99 28.44 -16.69
C GLU A 349 -5.33 27.92 -17.16
N ASP A 350 -6.39 28.48 -16.60
CA ASP A 350 -7.76 28.22 -17.03
C ASP A 350 -8.52 29.56 -17.16
N THR A 351 -8.98 29.84 -18.37
CA THR A 351 -9.73 31.06 -18.70
C THR A 351 -11.24 30.90 -18.47
N SER A 352 -11.67 29.73 -17.99
CA SER A 352 -13.05 29.41 -17.61
C SER A 352 -13.05 28.48 -16.41
N PHE A 353 -12.52 28.99 -15.29
CA PHE A 353 -12.22 28.22 -14.09
C PHE A 353 -13.48 28.03 -13.21
N PHE A 354 -14.17 26.91 -13.41
CA PHE A 354 -15.39 26.54 -12.68
C PHE A 354 -15.34 25.08 -12.20
N PRO A 355 -14.46 24.77 -11.24
CA PRO A 355 -14.19 23.39 -10.82
C PRO A 355 -15.34 22.72 -10.09
N LEU A 356 -16.35 23.49 -9.66
CA LEU A 356 -17.45 23.01 -8.82
C LEU A 356 -18.82 22.93 -9.53
N ASN A 357 -18.87 22.96 -10.85
CA ASN A 357 -20.12 22.91 -11.62
C ASN A 357 -21.00 21.69 -11.35
N GLU A 358 -20.38 20.55 -11.00
CA GLU A 358 -21.08 19.28 -10.73
C GLU A 358 -20.88 18.81 -9.28
N ARG A 359 -20.32 19.69 -8.43
CA ARG A 359 -19.91 19.38 -7.05
C ARG A 359 -20.55 20.35 -6.06
N GLY A 360 -20.28 20.16 -4.77
CA GLY A 360 -20.72 21.05 -3.71
C GLY A 360 -22.23 21.20 -3.60
N PHE A 361 -22.71 22.41 -3.36
CA PHE A 361 -24.16 22.71 -3.24
C PHE A 361 -24.90 22.46 -4.55
N VAL A 362 -24.27 22.70 -5.69
CA VAL A 362 -24.85 22.39 -7.01
C VAL A 362 -24.99 20.88 -7.19
N GLY A 363 -23.93 20.11 -6.94
CA GLY A 363 -23.95 18.66 -7.03
C GLY A 363 -24.95 18.01 -6.05
N ALA A 364 -25.17 18.64 -4.90
CA ALA A 364 -26.17 18.22 -3.91
C ALA A 364 -27.62 18.67 -4.27
N GLY A 365 -27.81 19.43 -5.34
CA GLY A 365 -29.11 19.98 -5.73
C GLY A 365 -29.66 21.05 -4.77
N LEU A 366 -28.80 21.73 -4.03
CA LEU A 366 -29.12 22.75 -3.06
C LEU A 366 -28.92 24.18 -3.59
N GLU A 367 -28.27 24.33 -4.73
CA GLU A 367 -28.13 25.55 -5.51
C GLU A 367 -28.16 25.21 -7.02
N ASP A 368 -28.71 26.10 -7.83
CA ASP A 368 -28.71 26.02 -9.28
C ASP A 368 -27.48 26.72 -9.85
N LEU A 369 -26.91 26.20 -10.94
CA LEU A 369 -25.91 26.91 -11.72
C LEU A 369 -26.44 28.29 -12.17
N ARG A 370 -25.58 29.30 -12.16
CA ARG A 370 -25.92 30.67 -12.50
C ARG A 370 -25.35 31.04 -13.88
N ASN A 371 -26.11 31.88 -14.59
CA ASN A 371 -25.67 32.35 -15.90
C ASN A 371 -24.55 33.40 -15.76
N ASP A 372 -23.47 33.22 -16.47
CA ASP A 372 -22.30 34.09 -16.51
C ASP A 372 -22.49 35.43 -17.26
N GLY A 373 -23.72 35.74 -17.67
CA GLY A 373 -24.00 36.89 -18.55
C GLY A 373 -23.71 36.59 -20.02
N GLY A 374 -22.97 35.55 -20.35
CA GLY A 374 -22.74 35.01 -21.69
C GLY A 374 -23.70 33.88 -22.06
N GLY A 375 -24.46 33.37 -21.09
CA GLY A 375 -25.46 32.34 -21.27
C GLY A 375 -25.02 30.94 -20.86
N THR A 376 -23.83 30.77 -20.33
CA THR A 376 -23.32 29.49 -19.82
C THR A 376 -23.61 29.37 -18.32
N PRO A 377 -24.33 28.33 -17.87
CA PRO A 377 -24.56 28.10 -16.45
C PRO A 377 -23.28 27.63 -15.77
N GLN A 378 -22.88 28.26 -14.66
CA GLN A 378 -21.67 27.97 -13.89
C GLN A 378 -21.91 28.09 -12.38
N ASN A 379 -21.04 27.48 -11.56
CA ASN A 379 -20.93 27.75 -10.13
C ASN A 379 -19.90 28.87 -9.90
N PHE A 380 -20.32 30.00 -9.32
CA PHE A 380 -19.50 31.21 -9.10
C PHE A 380 -19.14 31.48 -7.65
N HIS A 381 -19.59 30.65 -6.71
CA HIS A 381 -19.50 31.01 -5.30
C HIS A 381 -18.57 30.08 -4.56
N PHE A 382 -17.28 30.22 -4.82
CA PHE A 382 -16.29 29.39 -4.16
C PHE A 382 -15.02 30.15 -3.81
N THR A 383 -14.29 29.60 -2.87
CA THR A 383 -12.89 29.97 -2.62
C THR A 383 -12.00 28.77 -2.89
N SER A 384 -10.72 29.05 -3.17
CA SER A 384 -9.71 28.03 -3.27
C SER A 384 -8.50 28.36 -2.41
N GLU A 385 -7.87 27.32 -1.90
CA GLU A 385 -6.66 27.38 -1.11
C GLU A 385 -5.68 26.34 -1.65
N LEU A 386 -4.48 26.79 -2.03
CA LEU A 386 -3.40 25.97 -2.54
C LEU A 386 -2.14 26.31 -1.77
N ARG A 387 -1.38 25.28 -1.40
CA ARG A 387 -0.11 25.44 -0.70
C ARG A 387 0.95 24.58 -1.35
N PHE A 388 2.19 25.06 -1.30
CA PHE A 388 3.36 24.31 -1.74
C PHE A 388 4.60 24.79 -0.99
N TRP A 389 5.59 23.94 -0.94
CA TRP A 389 6.87 24.18 -0.27
C TRP A 389 7.98 24.26 -1.30
N PHE A 390 8.98 25.06 -1.02
CA PHE A 390 10.12 25.24 -1.90
C PHE A 390 11.40 25.51 -1.14
N THR A 391 12.51 25.04 -1.70
CA THR A 391 13.84 25.42 -1.23
C THR A 391 14.25 26.74 -1.85
N TRP A 392 14.56 27.74 -1.04
CA TRP A 392 15.06 29.01 -1.53
C TRP A 392 16.57 28.91 -1.82
N THR A 393 16.99 29.04 -3.08
CA THR A 393 18.40 28.94 -3.50
C THR A 393 19.15 30.27 -3.43
N GLY A 394 18.46 31.40 -3.25
CA GLY A 394 19.02 32.74 -3.36
C GLY A 394 18.96 33.32 -4.78
N ASP A 395 18.60 32.53 -5.78
CA ASP A 395 18.44 32.97 -7.16
C ASP A 395 17.13 33.73 -7.34
N ALA A 396 17.15 34.78 -8.19
CA ALA A 396 15.94 35.56 -8.42
C ALA A 396 14.86 34.76 -9.12
N ILE A 397 13.67 34.69 -8.51
CA ILE A 397 12.48 34.06 -9.08
C ILE A 397 11.35 35.06 -9.21
N THR A 398 10.55 34.94 -10.28
CA THR A 398 9.35 35.74 -10.46
C THR A 398 8.13 34.84 -10.52
N LEU A 399 7.20 35.07 -9.59
CA LEU A 399 5.93 34.39 -9.51
C LEU A 399 4.85 35.30 -10.06
N THR A 400 4.06 34.80 -11.00
CA THR A 400 2.99 35.56 -11.65
C THR A 400 1.65 34.90 -11.34
N PHE A 401 0.72 35.70 -10.87
CA PHE A 401 -0.64 35.30 -10.52
C PHE A 401 -1.63 36.15 -11.32
N PHE A 402 -2.68 35.51 -11.73
CA PHE A 402 -3.75 36.14 -12.48
C PHE A 402 -5.07 35.56 -11.96
N GLY A 403 -6.00 36.38 -11.62
CA GLY A 403 -7.28 35.93 -11.03
C GLY A 403 -8.41 36.93 -11.18
N ASP A 404 -9.54 36.42 -10.97
CA ASP A 404 -10.88 36.96 -10.93
C ASP A 404 -11.59 36.25 -9.76
N ASP A 405 -12.14 36.82 -8.80
CA ASP A 405 -12.14 38.13 -8.20
C ASP A 405 -10.88 38.41 -7.33
N ASP A 406 -10.80 37.81 -6.10
CA ASP A 406 -9.70 38.05 -5.17
C ASP A 406 -8.61 36.98 -5.30
N VAL A 407 -7.33 37.41 -5.23
CA VAL A 407 -6.18 36.53 -5.05
C VAL A 407 -5.21 37.12 -4.02
N PHE A 408 -4.91 36.35 -2.98
CA PHE A 408 -3.93 36.69 -1.96
C PHE A 408 -2.83 35.63 -1.95
N VAL A 409 -1.57 36.07 -2.09
CA VAL A 409 -0.42 35.16 -2.06
C VAL A 409 0.44 35.49 -0.86
N PHE A 410 0.71 34.48 -0.05
CA PHE A 410 1.62 34.60 1.09
C PHE A 410 2.86 33.73 0.82
N ILE A 411 4.02 34.26 1.14
CA ILE A 411 5.31 33.58 1.10
C ILE A 411 5.89 33.64 2.51
N ASN A 412 6.13 32.48 3.10
CA ASN A 412 6.58 32.37 4.48
C ASN A 412 5.75 33.24 5.46
N GLY A 413 4.45 33.24 5.27
CA GLY A 413 3.51 33.98 6.11
C GLY A 413 3.39 35.48 5.82
N VAL A 414 4.15 36.01 4.87
CA VAL A 414 4.16 37.43 4.47
C VAL A 414 3.42 37.61 3.16
N LEU A 415 2.48 38.56 3.12
CA LEU A 415 1.70 38.88 1.92
C LEU A 415 2.63 39.39 0.81
N ALA A 416 2.69 38.65 -0.28
CA ALA A 416 3.51 38.91 -1.44
C ALA A 416 2.73 39.52 -2.60
N VAL A 417 1.45 39.08 -2.76
CA VAL A 417 0.54 39.60 -3.80
C VAL A 417 -0.84 39.84 -3.19
N ASP A 418 -1.42 40.98 -3.51
CA ASP A 418 -2.77 41.39 -3.14
C ASP A 418 -3.53 41.81 -4.40
N ILE A 419 -4.51 41.01 -4.79
CA ILE A 419 -5.48 41.27 -5.85
C ILE A 419 -6.87 41.17 -5.20
N GLY A 420 -7.16 42.07 -4.26
CA GLY A 420 -8.43 42.07 -3.57
C GLY A 420 -9.48 42.89 -4.29
N GLY A 421 -10.70 42.40 -4.28
CA GLY A 421 -11.86 43.12 -4.85
C GLY A 421 -12.76 42.25 -5.71
N VAL A 422 -13.82 42.86 -6.24
CA VAL A 422 -14.70 42.25 -7.25
C VAL A 422 -14.45 42.95 -8.58
N HIS A 423 -13.71 42.31 -9.44
CA HIS A 423 -13.23 42.94 -10.68
C HIS A 423 -13.02 41.88 -11.76
N GLY A 424 -12.83 42.29 -13.00
CA GLY A 424 -12.36 41.39 -14.05
C GLY A 424 -10.90 41.00 -13.84
N PRO A 425 -10.39 40.07 -14.65
CA PRO A 425 -9.07 39.46 -14.45
C PRO A 425 -7.93 40.47 -14.31
N ILE A 426 -7.13 40.35 -13.25
CA ILE A 426 -5.96 41.18 -12.96
C ILE A 426 -4.71 40.29 -12.82
N GLU A 427 -3.59 40.74 -13.46
CA GLU A 427 -2.29 40.11 -13.31
C GLU A 427 -1.44 40.88 -12.30
N ARG A 428 -0.76 40.15 -11.40
CA ARG A 428 0.25 40.66 -10.49
C ARG A 428 1.43 39.70 -10.41
N SER A 429 2.63 40.25 -10.29
CA SER A 429 3.84 39.43 -10.12
C SER A 429 4.63 39.92 -8.92
N VAL A 430 5.30 38.99 -8.26
CA VAL A 430 6.30 39.26 -7.23
C VAL A 430 7.64 38.67 -7.67
N THR A 431 8.71 39.44 -7.56
CA THR A 431 10.08 38.94 -7.76
C THR A 431 10.76 38.84 -6.41
N ILE A 432 11.20 37.64 -6.05
CA ILE A 432 11.99 37.36 -4.85
C ILE A 432 13.44 37.20 -5.29
N SER A 433 14.35 37.77 -4.54
CA SER A 433 15.80 37.74 -4.79
C SER A 433 16.54 37.92 -3.48
N ALA A 434 17.84 37.68 -3.46
CA ALA A 434 18.72 37.94 -2.32
C ALA A 434 18.64 39.40 -1.80
N ALA A 435 18.12 40.36 -2.61
CA ALA A 435 17.96 41.74 -2.18
C ALA A 435 16.73 41.97 -1.29
N ASN A 436 15.70 41.10 -1.38
CA ASN A 436 14.45 41.25 -0.62
C ASN A 436 14.01 39.98 0.14
N GLU A 437 14.79 38.90 0.10
CA GLU A 437 14.50 37.66 0.82
C GLU A 437 14.24 37.88 2.34
N GLY A 438 15.00 38.78 2.95
CA GLY A 438 14.82 39.15 4.36
C GLY A 438 13.46 39.81 4.66
N ALA A 439 12.76 40.38 3.66
CA ALA A 439 11.39 40.88 3.86
C ALA A 439 10.38 39.75 4.05
N PHE A 440 10.70 38.57 3.55
CA PHE A 440 9.93 37.34 3.71
C PHE A 440 10.48 36.43 4.84
N GLY A 441 11.53 36.88 5.56
CA GLY A 441 12.17 36.07 6.59
C GLY A 441 12.90 34.85 6.03
N MET A 442 13.36 34.90 4.77
CA MET A 442 13.98 33.77 4.09
C MET A 442 15.50 33.90 4.07
N GLU A 443 16.19 32.77 4.04
CA GLU A 443 17.65 32.62 3.87
C GLU A 443 17.92 31.52 2.86
N ALA A 444 18.95 31.66 2.02
CA ALA A 444 19.30 30.66 1.01
C ALA A 444 19.59 29.29 1.67
N GLY A 445 19.05 28.23 1.10
CA GLY A 445 19.10 26.85 1.61
C GLY A 445 17.96 26.49 2.56
N GLY A 446 17.10 27.44 2.94
CA GLY A 446 15.92 27.17 3.76
C GLY A 446 14.71 26.72 2.93
N VAL A 447 13.83 25.95 3.56
CA VAL A 447 12.54 25.53 3.00
C VAL A 447 11.45 26.47 3.51
N TYR A 448 10.59 26.91 2.61
CA TYR A 448 9.54 27.89 2.91
C TYR A 448 8.22 27.53 2.26
N GLU A 449 7.14 27.93 2.92
CA GLU A 449 5.78 27.73 2.44
C GLU A 449 5.33 28.91 1.58
N ALA A 450 4.67 28.60 0.46
CA ALA A 450 3.89 29.54 -0.32
C ALA A 450 2.43 29.12 -0.31
N ALA A 451 1.52 30.05 -0.06
CA ALA A 451 0.09 29.80 -0.03
C ALA A 451 -0.63 30.79 -0.94
N VAL A 452 -1.55 30.27 -1.75
CA VAL A 452 -2.40 31.04 -2.65
C VAL A 452 -3.85 30.86 -2.23
N PHE A 453 -4.51 31.97 -1.99
CA PHE A 453 -5.93 32.04 -1.62
C PHE A 453 -6.67 32.82 -2.71
N GLN A 454 -7.70 32.20 -3.30
CA GLN A 454 -8.50 32.81 -4.33
C GLN A 454 -9.99 32.79 -3.89
N ALA A 455 -10.77 33.77 -4.32
CA ALA A 455 -12.22 33.78 -4.15
C ALA A 455 -12.89 34.21 -5.44
N GLU A 456 -13.85 33.39 -5.91
CA GLU A 456 -14.80 33.72 -6.97
C GLU A 456 -16.15 34.07 -6.33
N ARG A 457 -16.58 35.30 -6.47
CA ARG A 457 -17.72 35.83 -5.70
C ARG A 457 -18.86 36.39 -6.52
N GLN A 458 -18.64 36.57 -7.82
CA GLN A 458 -19.59 37.30 -8.67
C GLN A 458 -19.75 36.63 -10.05
N THR A 459 -21.00 36.56 -10.52
CA THR A 459 -21.41 35.95 -11.78
C THR A 459 -21.02 36.77 -13.01
N SER A 460 -19.71 36.84 -13.35
CA SER A 460 -19.26 37.55 -14.56
C SER A 460 -18.06 36.94 -15.27
N GLY A 461 -17.68 35.75 -14.93
CA GLY A 461 -16.53 35.03 -15.44
C GLY A 461 -15.64 34.58 -14.28
N SER A 462 -14.83 33.56 -14.45
CA SER A 462 -13.80 33.13 -13.50
C SER A 462 -12.58 32.72 -14.31
N GLN A 463 -11.42 33.23 -13.93
CA GLN A 463 -10.14 32.91 -14.57
C GLN A 463 -9.09 32.74 -13.51
N TYR A 464 -8.23 31.74 -13.71
CA TYR A 464 -7.17 31.44 -12.75
C TYR A 464 -5.88 31.06 -13.46
N LYS A 465 -4.80 31.72 -13.09
CA LYS A 465 -3.46 31.37 -13.55
C LYS A 465 -2.47 31.43 -12.41
N LEU A 466 -1.69 30.38 -12.31
CA LEU A 466 -0.62 30.21 -11.35
C LEU A 466 0.66 29.87 -12.10
N THR A 467 1.75 30.61 -11.84
CA THR A 467 3.08 30.29 -12.34
C THR A 467 4.01 30.03 -11.17
N LEU A 468 4.61 28.84 -11.15
CA LEU A 468 5.62 28.44 -10.19
C LEU A 468 6.99 28.34 -10.86
N ALA A 469 8.05 28.72 -10.18
CA ALA A 469 9.42 28.67 -10.67
C ALA A 469 10.39 28.19 -9.58
N GLY A 470 11.33 27.34 -9.95
CA GLY A 470 12.51 27.04 -9.14
C GLY A 470 12.32 26.10 -7.95
N PHE A 471 11.26 25.28 -7.90
CA PHE A 471 10.83 24.60 -6.69
C PHE A 471 10.86 23.08 -6.75
N PHE A 472 12.04 22.50 -6.92
CA PHE A 472 12.18 21.06 -6.79
C PHE A 472 13.33 20.76 -5.82
N PRO A 473 13.06 20.35 -4.59
CA PRO A 473 14.08 19.76 -3.76
C PRO A 473 14.58 18.47 -4.41
N PRO A 474 15.86 18.14 -4.27
CA PRO A 474 16.36 16.85 -4.70
C PRO A 474 15.65 15.75 -3.91
N ARG A 475 15.29 14.66 -4.58
CA ARG A 475 14.82 13.44 -3.93
C ARG A 475 15.89 12.36 -4.03
N THR A 476 15.77 11.34 -3.21
CA THR A 476 16.64 10.19 -3.29
C THR A 476 16.05 9.15 -4.25
N SER A 477 16.90 8.57 -5.09
CA SER A 477 16.58 7.37 -5.86
C SER A 477 17.49 6.25 -5.36
N CYS A 478 16.88 5.18 -4.88
CA CYS A 478 17.58 4.03 -4.34
C CYS A 478 17.46 2.84 -5.29
N VAL A 479 18.55 2.09 -5.45
CA VAL A 479 18.58 0.84 -6.21
C VAL A 479 19.26 -0.22 -5.37
N GLY A 480 18.76 -1.46 -5.42
CA GLY A 480 19.39 -2.59 -4.75
C GLY A 480 20.82 -2.80 -5.25
N VAL A 481 21.75 -3.14 -4.35
CA VAL A 481 23.17 -3.36 -4.65
C VAL A 481 23.44 -4.83 -4.78
N CYS A 482 23.39 -5.35 -6.00
CA CYS A 482 23.74 -6.73 -6.28
C CYS A 482 25.20 -7.03 -5.91
N GLY A 483 25.40 -8.00 -5.05
CA GLY A 483 26.72 -8.51 -4.66
C GLY A 483 27.18 -8.08 -3.28
N ASP A 484 26.35 -7.44 -2.49
CA ASP A 484 26.68 -7.05 -1.11
C ASP A 484 26.31 -8.13 -0.06
N GLY A 485 25.58 -9.16 -0.49
CA GLY A 485 25.15 -10.28 0.34
C GLY A 485 23.82 -10.04 1.05
N VAL A 486 23.07 -9.01 0.68
CA VAL A 486 21.75 -8.69 1.21
C VAL A 486 20.72 -8.70 0.08
N VAL A 487 19.75 -9.58 0.14
CA VAL A 487 18.68 -9.64 -0.86
C VAL A 487 17.66 -8.54 -0.56
N VAL A 488 17.51 -7.61 -1.48
CA VAL A 488 16.55 -6.49 -1.37
C VAL A 488 15.57 -6.47 -2.54
N GLY A 489 14.62 -5.55 -2.50
CA GLY A 489 13.61 -5.39 -3.57
C GLY A 489 14.26 -5.26 -4.96
N GLY A 490 13.79 -6.09 -5.91
CA GLY A 490 14.35 -6.15 -7.26
C GLY A 490 15.40 -7.24 -7.48
N GLU A 491 15.83 -7.94 -6.44
CA GLU A 491 16.78 -9.05 -6.50
C GLU A 491 16.09 -10.39 -6.23
N ALA A 492 16.41 -11.39 -7.03
CA ALA A 492 15.93 -12.75 -6.82
C ALA A 492 16.84 -13.55 -5.86
N CYS A 493 18.08 -13.11 -5.71
CA CYS A 493 19.11 -13.71 -4.85
C CYS A 493 20.31 -12.76 -4.72
N ASP A 494 21.14 -12.95 -3.69
CA ASP A 494 22.47 -12.34 -3.56
C ASP A 494 23.37 -13.23 -2.69
N ASP A 495 24.39 -13.84 -3.31
CA ASP A 495 25.40 -14.67 -2.65
C ASP A 495 26.69 -13.87 -2.37
N GLY A 496 26.69 -12.58 -2.62
CA GLY A 496 27.84 -11.67 -2.58
C GLY A 496 28.67 -11.68 -3.86
N THR A 497 29.34 -10.57 -4.14
CA THR A 497 30.09 -10.33 -5.41
C THR A 497 31.06 -11.50 -5.79
N ALA A 498 31.65 -12.17 -4.80
CA ALA A 498 32.57 -13.29 -5.06
C ALA A 498 31.84 -14.56 -5.51
N ASN A 499 30.56 -14.70 -5.19
CA ASN A 499 29.76 -15.91 -5.39
C ASN A 499 28.64 -15.70 -6.43
N ASN A 500 28.29 -14.47 -6.76
CA ASN A 500 27.34 -14.11 -7.83
C ASN A 500 27.99 -14.35 -9.20
N THR A 501 28.30 -15.60 -9.50
CA THR A 501 29.04 -16.01 -10.69
C THR A 501 28.17 -16.59 -11.79
N GLY A 502 26.87 -16.76 -11.53
CA GLY A 502 25.96 -17.49 -12.41
C GLY A 502 26.22 -19.02 -12.40
N ALA A 503 26.92 -19.52 -11.36
CA ALA A 503 27.09 -20.96 -11.18
C ALA A 503 25.74 -21.62 -10.95
N TYR A 504 25.58 -22.84 -11.38
CA TYR A 504 24.35 -23.62 -11.23
C TYR A 504 23.87 -23.62 -9.76
N GLY A 505 22.59 -23.30 -9.59
CA GLY A 505 21.95 -23.21 -8.28
C GLY A 505 22.28 -21.95 -7.47
N GLY A 506 23.16 -21.08 -7.98
CA GLY A 506 23.57 -19.84 -7.31
C GLY A 506 22.94 -18.58 -7.89
N CYS A 507 23.60 -17.45 -7.68
CA CYS A 507 23.17 -16.14 -8.15
C CYS A 507 24.04 -15.63 -9.31
N THR A 508 23.43 -14.93 -10.27
CA THR A 508 24.15 -14.25 -11.35
C THR A 508 24.72 -12.91 -10.87
N ALA A 509 25.62 -12.32 -11.65
CA ALA A 509 26.16 -10.99 -11.38
C ALA A 509 25.10 -9.85 -11.45
N THR A 510 23.89 -10.16 -11.88
CA THR A 510 22.73 -9.24 -11.93
C THR A 510 21.67 -9.61 -10.90
N CYS A 511 22.03 -10.41 -9.89
CA CYS A 511 21.14 -10.87 -8.82
C CYS A 511 19.87 -11.59 -9.28
N GLU A 512 19.96 -12.22 -10.43
CA GLU A 512 18.96 -13.16 -10.92
C GLU A 512 19.37 -14.59 -10.54
N ARG A 513 18.42 -15.50 -10.35
CA ARG A 513 18.75 -16.91 -10.12
C ARG A 513 19.43 -17.49 -11.36
N ALA A 514 20.61 -18.12 -11.16
CA ALA A 514 21.24 -18.95 -12.18
C ALA A 514 20.37 -20.21 -12.42
N PRO A 515 20.58 -20.94 -13.53
CA PRO A 515 19.89 -22.20 -13.76
C PRO A 515 20.01 -23.14 -12.56
N PHE A 516 18.90 -23.74 -12.15
CA PHE A 516 18.84 -24.67 -11.02
C PHE A 516 17.83 -25.78 -11.25
N CYS A 517 18.05 -26.93 -10.64
CA CYS A 517 17.10 -28.04 -10.71
C CYS A 517 15.73 -27.60 -10.17
N GLY A 518 14.72 -27.65 -11.00
CA GLY A 518 13.36 -27.23 -10.67
C GLY A 518 12.93 -25.92 -11.30
N ASP A 519 13.75 -25.33 -12.19
CA ASP A 519 13.37 -24.11 -12.94
C ASP A 519 12.56 -24.42 -14.23
N GLY A 520 12.41 -25.71 -14.55
CA GLY A 520 11.69 -26.19 -15.73
C GLY A 520 12.46 -26.16 -17.04
N THR A 521 13.80 -25.86 -16.97
CA THR A 521 14.64 -25.75 -18.17
C THR A 521 15.89 -26.61 -18.00
N ILE A 522 16.04 -27.66 -18.80
CA ILE A 522 17.23 -28.53 -18.75
C ILE A 522 18.47 -27.73 -19.09
N SER A 523 19.33 -27.54 -18.12
CA SER A 523 20.63 -26.88 -18.25
C SER A 523 21.77 -27.88 -18.45
N ASN A 524 23.05 -27.37 -18.62
CA ASN A 524 24.19 -28.25 -18.93
C ASN A 524 24.54 -29.23 -17.80
N ASP A 525 24.13 -28.98 -16.58
CA ASP A 525 24.41 -29.80 -15.40
C ASP A 525 23.26 -30.76 -15.05
N GLU A 526 22.23 -30.82 -15.89
CA GLU A 526 21.03 -31.62 -15.70
C GLU A 526 20.86 -32.69 -16.78
N VAL A 527 20.21 -33.77 -16.42
CA VAL A 527 19.77 -34.82 -17.34
C VAL A 527 18.29 -34.62 -17.72
N CYS A 528 17.53 -34.10 -16.78
CA CYS A 528 16.12 -33.78 -16.92
C CYS A 528 15.76 -32.61 -15.99
N ASP A 529 14.65 -31.94 -16.22
CA ASP A 529 14.03 -30.99 -15.29
C ASP A 529 12.54 -30.89 -15.60
N ASP A 530 11.69 -31.28 -14.66
CA ASP A 530 10.25 -31.21 -14.72
C ASP A 530 9.70 -30.07 -13.84
N GLY A 531 10.57 -29.10 -13.49
CA GLY A 531 10.21 -27.95 -12.66
C GLY A 531 9.89 -28.38 -11.23
N ARG A 532 8.76 -27.89 -10.72
CA ARG A 532 8.31 -28.21 -9.34
C ARG A 532 7.93 -29.69 -9.17
N ARG A 533 7.89 -30.47 -10.23
CA ARG A 533 7.59 -31.91 -10.19
C ARG A 533 8.82 -32.78 -9.95
N ASN A 534 10.01 -32.19 -9.95
CA ASN A 534 11.23 -32.94 -9.66
C ASN A 534 11.14 -33.60 -8.27
N GLY A 535 11.59 -34.85 -8.21
CA GLY A 535 11.53 -35.69 -7.00
C GLY A 535 10.25 -36.51 -6.85
N ARG A 536 9.24 -36.31 -7.72
CA ARG A 536 8.03 -37.14 -7.74
C ARG A 536 8.24 -38.38 -8.61
N PRO A 537 7.59 -39.51 -8.30
CA PRO A 537 7.65 -40.72 -9.10
C PRO A 537 7.26 -40.45 -10.57
N GLY A 538 8.07 -40.94 -11.51
CA GLY A 538 7.85 -40.77 -12.95
C GLY A 538 8.27 -39.42 -13.53
N PHE A 539 8.83 -38.52 -12.71
CA PHE A 539 9.41 -37.26 -13.13
C PHE A 539 10.94 -37.25 -12.84
N CYS A 540 11.59 -36.17 -13.13
CA CYS A 540 13.00 -35.99 -12.81
C CYS A 540 13.26 -36.11 -11.30
N ASP A 541 14.40 -36.68 -10.92
CA ASP A 541 14.77 -36.74 -9.52
C ASP A 541 15.02 -35.33 -8.92
N ALA A 542 15.05 -35.21 -7.61
CA ALA A 542 15.23 -33.94 -6.93
C ALA A 542 16.59 -33.28 -7.15
N LEU A 543 17.54 -33.98 -7.82
CA LEU A 543 18.89 -33.50 -8.18
C LEU A 543 19.02 -33.28 -9.68
N CYS A 544 17.98 -33.51 -10.47
CA CYS A 544 17.95 -33.41 -11.93
C CYS A 544 18.98 -34.30 -12.64
N GLN A 545 19.32 -35.42 -12.03
CA GLN A 545 20.33 -36.35 -12.55
C GLN A 545 19.74 -37.57 -13.25
N GLY A 546 18.43 -37.72 -13.27
CA GLY A 546 17.70 -38.82 -13.89
C GLY A 546 16.22 -38.84 -13.48
N GLU A 547 15.48 -39.79 -14.00
CA GLU A 547 14.09 -39.98 -13.56
C GLU A 547 14.06 -40.50 -12.11
N SER A 548 13.09 -39.99 -11.32
CA SER A 548 12.78 -40.55 -10.02
C SER A 548 12.37 -42.01 -10.16
N VAL A 549 12.91 -42.88 -9.33
CA VAL A 549 12.52 -44.27 -9.30
C VAL A 549 11.02 -44.41 -9.05
N THR A 550 10.34 -45.12 -9.92
CA THR A 550 8.90 -45.35 -9.82
C THR A 550 8.66 -46.71 -9.19
N CYS A 551 8.53 -46.75 -7.88
CA CYS A 551 8.13 -47.97 -7.19
C CYS A 551 6.79 -48.47 -7.75
N GLY A 552 6.73 -49.76 -8.09
CA GLY A 552 5.54 -50.38 -8.63
C GLY A 552 5.42 -50.42 -10.16
N ASN A 553 6.46 -50.02 -10.89
CA ASN A 553 6.47 -50.11 -12.35
C ASN A 553 6.77 -51.52 -12.88
N GLY A 554 7.08 -52.47 -11.99
CA GLY A 554 7.42 -53.84 -12.33
C GLY A 554 8.89 -54.03 -12.80
N VAL A 555 9.74 -53.02 -12.62
CA VAL A 555 11.17 -53.03 -12.97
C VAL A 555 11.95 -52.63 -11.74
N LEU A 556 12.84 -53.51 -11.29
CA LEU A 556 13.72 -53.20 -10.13
C LEU A 556 14.72 -52.11 -10.53
N ASP A 557 14.49 -50.91 -10.07
CA ASP A 557 15.28 -49.72 -10.33
C ASP A 557 16.39 -49.50 -9.27
N GLY A 558 17.35 -48.61 -9.57
CA GLY A 558 18.46 -48.36 -8.64
C GLY A 558 17.99 -47.59 -7.41
N GLY A 559 17.91 -48.26 -6.26
CA GLY A 559 17.43 -47.69 -4.99
C GLY A 559 16.28 -48.50 -4.40
N GLU A 560 15.72 -49.42 -5.16
CA GLU A 560 14.67 -50.34 -4.72
C GLU A 560 15.27 -51.66 -4.22
N GLU A 561 14.66 -52.25 -3.22
CA GLU A 561 14.98 -53.60 -2.76
C GLU A 561 14.20 -54.66 -3.51
N CYS A 562 12.97 -54.30 -3.97
CA CYS A 562 12.10 -55.13 -4.76
C CYS A 562 11.13 -54.26 -5.57
N ASP A 563 10.49 -54.81 -6.62
CA ASP A 563 9.33 -54.24 -7.29
C ASP A 563 8.51 -55.37 -7.95
N ASP A 564 7.30 -55.57 -7.40
CA ASP A 564 6.35 -56.59 -7.90
C ASP A 564 5.24 -55.95 -8.78
N GLY A 565 5.31 -54.64 -9.04
CA GLY A 565 4.29 -53.81 -9.71
C GLY A 565 3.24 -53.24 -8.76
N THR A 566 2.59 -52.15 -9.16
CA THR A 566 1.64 -51.38 -8.34
C THR A 566 0.50 -52.21 -7.72
N VAL A 567 0.09 -53.27 -8.42
CA VAL A 567 -0.99 -54.17 -7.94
C VAL A 567 -0.48 -55.17 -6.92
N ASP A 568 0.81 -55.51 -6.93
CA ASP A 568 1.43 -56.59 -6.19
C ASP A 568 2.38 -56.08 -5.08
N ASN A 569 2.77 -54.78 -5.09
CA ASN A 569 3.48 -54.12 -4.00
C ASN A 569 2.53 -53.81 -2.82
N THR A 570 2.11 -54.83 -2.10
CA THR A 570 1.07 -54.75 -1.08
C THR A 570 1.58 -55.03 0.31
N GLY A 571 2.89 -55.20 0.51
CA GLY A 571 3.49 -55.60 1.77
C GLY A 571 3.14 -57.03 2.19
N VAL A 572 2.61 -57.87 1.29
CA VAL A 572 2.29 -59.27 1.55
C VAL A 572 3.59 -60.04 1.86
N TYR A 573 3.54 -60.89 2.86
CA TYR A 573 4.67 -61.71 3.27
C TYR A 573 5.40 -62.37 2.09
N GLY A 574 6.67 -62.06 1.95
CA GLY A 574 7.54 -62.54 0.85
C GLY A 574 7.43 -61.78 -0.46
N GLY A 575 6.68 -60.69 -0.48
CA GLY A 575 6.55 -59.74 -1.61
C GLY A 575 7.26 -58.41 -1.39
N CYS A 576 6.77 -57.37 -2.02
CA CYS A 576 7.26 -55.99 -1.94
C CYS A 576 6.29 -55.07 -1.20
N ASN A 577 6.80 -54.18 -0.39
CA ASN A 577 6.03 -53.09 0.20
C ASN A 577 5.75 -52.01 -0.85
N VAL A 578 4.77 -51.16 -0.59
CA VAL A 578 4.41 -50.02 -1.48
C VAL A 578 5.54 -49.02 -1.67
N ASP A 579 6.53 -49.01 -0.79
CA ASP A 579 7.74 -48.19 -0.86
C ASP A 579 8.95 -48.89 -1.50
N CYS A 580 8.73 -50.03 -2.15
CA CYS A 580 9.76 -50.91 -2.76
C CYS A 580 10.86 -51.38 -1.81
N THR A 581 10.56 -51.45 -0.54
CA THR A 581 11.35 -52.23 0.42
C THR A 581 10.83 -53.66 0.51
N SER A 582 11.71 -54.62 0.90
CA SER A 582 11.30 -56.01 1.05
C SER A 582 10.26 -56.14 2.17
N ALA A 583 9.08 -56.69 1.88
CA ALA A 583 8.12 -57.06 2.88
C ALA A 583 8.66 -58.19 3.78
N PRO A 584 8.11 -58.43 4.99
CA PRO A 584 8.54 -59.49 5.85
C PRO A 584 8.67 -60.86 5.13
N PHE A 585 9.79 -61.53 5.27
CA PHE A 585 10.00 -62.78 4.56
C PHE A 585 10.84 -63.77 5.42
N CYS A 586 10.64 -65.04 5.17
CA CYS A 586 11.41 -66.08 5.84
C CYS A 586 12.93 -65.97 5.56
N GLY A 587 13.71 -65.55 6.53
CA GLY A 587 15.15 -65.34 6.40
C GLY A 587 15.59 -63.91 6.71
N ASP A 588 14.65 -63.03 7.08
CA ASP A 588 14.94 -61.63 7.46
C ASP A 588 15.47 -61.54 8.93
N GLY A 589 15.39 -62.61 9.68
CA GLY A 589 15.90 -62.73 11.05
C GLY A 589 14.87 -62.33 12.13
N VAL A 590 13.65 -61.99 11.74
CA VAL A 590 12.56 -61.62 12.66
C VAL A 590 11.41 -62.61 12.52
N THR A 591 11.06 -63.31 13.59
CA THR A 591 9.93 -64.28 13.59
C THR A 591 8.62 -63.55 13.63
N GLN A 592 7.85 -63.54 12.57
CA GLN A 592 6.53 -62.93 12.42
C GLN A 592 5.55 -63.87 11.71
N ALA A 593 4.25 -63.56 11.78
CA ALA A 593 3.27 -64.42 11.10
C ALA A 593 3.43 -64.35 9.57
N PRO A 594 3.45 -65.51 8.87
CA PRO A 594 3.02 -66.84 9.27
C PRO A 594 4.15 -67.77 9.81
N GLU A 595 5.28 -67.26 10.18
CA GLU A 595 6.46 -68.05 10.61
C GLU A 595 6.28 -68.69 12.00
N GLN A 596 6.98 -69.80 12.22
CA GLN A 596 7.10 -70.42 13.54
C GLN A 596 8.49 -70.17 14.16
N CYS A 597 9.45 -69.80 13.35
CA CYS A 597 10.81 -69.45 13.72
C CYS A 597 11.48 -68.72 12.51
N ASP A 598 12.44 -67.85 12.80
CA ASP A 598 13.35 -67.31 11.81
C ASP A 598 14.77 -67.23 12.41
N ALA A 599 15.74 -67.79 11.75
CA ALA A 599 17.16 -67.78 12.12
C ALA A 599 17.99 -67.01 11.09
N GLY A 600 17.33 -66.17 10.27
CA GLY A 600 17.94 -65.39 9.18
C GLY A 600 18.60 -66.33 8.17
N ALA A 601 19.80 -65.95 7.71
CA ALA A 601 20.59 -66.76 6.76
C ALA A 601 20.90 -68.20 7.22
N ASN A 602 20.59 -68.56 8.51
CA ASN A 602 20.80 -69.88 9.04
C ASN A 602 19.55 -70.79 9.00
N ASN A 603 18.45 -70.34 8.39
CA ASN A 603 17.28 -71.15 8.16
C ASN A 603 17.64 -72.40 7.34
N GLY A 604 17.12 -73.57 7.72
CA GLY A 604 17.44 -74.87 7.13
C GLY A 604 18.61 -75.60 7.75
N SER A 605 19.39 -74.96 8.65
CA SER A 605 20.57 -75.60 9.28
C SER A 605 20.47 -75.83 10.78
N GLY A 606 19.28 -75.74 11.40
CA GLY A 606 19.10 -75.84 12.83
C GLY A 606 17.67 -76.15 13.25
N ALA A 607 17.20 -75.48 14.30
CA ALA A 607 15.83 -75.63 14.83
C ALA A 607 14.75 -74.99 13.91
N CYS A 608 15.16 -74.21 12.93
CA CYS A 608 14.30 -73.58 11.96
C CYS A 608 14.54 -74.15 10.54
N THR A 609 13.45 -74.55 9.88
CA THR A 609 13.53 -75.04 8.49
C THR A 609 13.79 -73.88 7.53
N ALA A 610 14.17 -74.19 6.27
CA ALA A 610 14.29 -73.17 5.20
C ALA A 610 12.99 -72.48 4.83
N THR A 611 11.87 -72.90 5.36
CA THR A 611 10.52 -72.34 5.20
C THR A 611 9.95 -71.79 6.51
N CYS A 612 10.84 -71.42 7.43
CA CYS A 612 10.50 -70.81 8.73
C CYS A 612 9.51 -71.58 9.60
N LEU A 613 9.52 -72.89 9.51
CA LEU A 613 8.77 -73.79 10.39
C LEU A 613 9.76 -74.42 11.41
N LEU A 614 9.26 -74.65 12.66
CA LEU A 614 10.07 -75.33 13.68
C LEU A 614 10.41 -76.75 13.22
N ASN A 615 11.71 -77.05 13.20
CA ASN A 615 12.21 -78.40 12.92
C ASN A 615 12.00 -79.28 14.15
N ILE A 616 10.80 -79.88 14.27
CA ILE A 616 10.45 -80.87 15.26
C ILE A 616 11.00 -82.25 14.83
N GLY A 617 12.36 -82.29 14.58
CA GLY A 617 13.03 -83.54 14.27
C GLY A 617 12.91 -84.52 15.37
N GLY A 618 12.44 -85.73 15.02
CA GLY A 618 12.34 -86.84 15.90
C GLY A 618 13.65 -87.43 16.40
#